data_bf578d3601fe5e26ac0ed403ae891f98
#
_entry.id   bf578d3601fe5e26ac0ed403ae891f98
#
_cell.length_a   1.000
_cell.length_b   1.000
_cell.length_c   1.000
_cell.angle_alpha   90.00
_cell.angle_beta   90.00
_cell.angle_gamma   90.00
#
_symmetry.space_group_name_H-M   'P 1'
#
loop_
_entity.id
_entity.type
_entity.pdbx_description
1 polymer ?
#
loop_
_entity_poly.entity_id
_entity_poly.type
_entity_poly.pdbx_seq_one_letter_code
_entity_poly.pdbx_strand_id
1 'polypeptide(L)'
;MTRRLVKIPPLLMTTVNVGISSLNGTLFAKARPCPLCGGKPMPYDTKEKQYVILNTPMGKKRINVFIRRFKCKECGTLIYAEEPFYPDTRLGSAIIDLAVSLSRLHSYSHTAEIMKALGIEIDRGTVRNYALSNLPIPQANFLYGMQLPNSFISLMTKEISGPRGSTSSDVILAASGNPDLYKAPADGKGTSAEFQKQKKLKKSS
;
A
#
# COMPACT_ATOMS: atom_id res chain seq x y z
N MET A 1 26.42 14.67 18.99
CA MET A 1 24.97 14.31 19.07
C MET A 1 24.88 12.79 18.98
N THR A 2 24.65 12.12 20.09
CA THR A 2 24.49 10.65 20.17
C THR A 2 23.20 10.26 19.48
N ARG A 3 23.29 9.54 18.36
CA ARG A 3 22.11 8.97 17.66
C ARG A 3 21.44 7.99 18.62
N ARG A 4 20.24 8.31 19.10
CA ARG A 4 19.41 7.33 19.80
C ARG A 4 18.98 6.27 18.81
N LEU A 5 19.56 5.09 18.92
CA LEU A 5 19.08 3.90 18.21
C LEU A 5 17.63 3.67 18.64
N VAL A 6 16.72 3.69 17.67
CA VAL A 6 15.33 3.31 17.92
C VAL A 6 15.31 1.83 18.26
N LYS A 7 14.98 1.50 19.51
CA LYS A 7 14.79 0.12 19.95
C LYS A 7 13.46 -0.38 19.39
N ILE A 8 13.52 -1.13 18.30
CA ILE A 8 12.34 -1.77 17.73
C ILE A 8 12.07 -3.05 18.52
N PRO A 9 10.83 -3.23 19.06
CA PRO A 9 10.47 -4.46 19.74
C PRO A 9 10.62 -5.68 18.81
N PRO A 10 11.21 -6.80 19.25
CA PRO A 10 11.37 -8.00 18.43
C PRO A 10 10.05 -8.50 17.84
N LEU A 11 8.95 -8.40 18.61
CA LEU A 11 7.61 -8.76 18.15
C LEU A 11 7.19 -7.95 16.92
N LEU A 12 7.41 -6.63 16.92
CA LEU A 12 7.07 -5.77 15.79
C LEU A 12 7.88 -6.18 14.55
N MET A 13 9.16 -6.44 14.70
CA MET A 13 10.03 -6.87 13.59
C MET A 13 9.55 -8.21 13.01
N THR A 14 9.19 -9.18 13.86
CA THR A 14 8.63 -10.47 13.44
C THR A 14 7.31 -10.28 12.70
N THR A 15 6.38 -9.49 13.24
CA THR A 15 5.07 -9.22 12.64
C THR A 15 5.22 -8.54 11.27
N VAL A 16 6.14 -7.58 11.15
CA VAL A 16 6.45 -6.91 9.87
C VAL A 16 6.96 -7.92 8.83
N ASN A 17 7.92 -8.77 9.23
CA ASN A 17 8.48 -9.76 8.31
C ASN A 17 7.44 -10.79 7.87
N VAL A 18 6.59 -11.27 8.77
CA VAL A 18 5.51 -12.21 8.46
C VAL A 18 4.49 -11.56 7.53
N GLY A 19 3.96 -10.38 7.89
CA GLY A 19 2.94 -9.69 7.11
C GLY A 19 3.40 -9.31 5.71
N ILE A 20 4.65 -8.87 5.54
CA ILE A 20 5.19 -8.56 4.21
C ILE A 20 5.51 -9.86 3.43
N SER A 21 6.01 -10.89 4.10
CA SER A 21 6.37 -12.15 3.43
C SER A 21 5.16 -12.88 2.87
N SER A 22 3.98 -12.73 3.47
CA SER A 22 2.73 -13.33 2.98
C SER A 22 2.27 -12.78 1.64
N LEU A 23 2.71 -11.56 1.28
CA LEU A 23 2.43 -10.99 -0.03
C LEU A 23 3.14 -11.72 -1.18
N ASN A 24 4.19 -12.48 -0.87
CA ASN A 24 4.99 -13.08 -1.93
C ASN A 24 4.18 -14.08 -2.75
N GLY A 25 4.15 -13.88 -4.06
CA GLY A 25 3.39 -14.73 -4.98
C GLY A 25 1.90 -14.36 -5.10
N THR A 26 1.39 -13.36 -4.38
CA THR A 26 -0.01 -12.95 -4.48
C THR A 26 -0.34 -12.42 -5.87
N LEU A 27 -1.44 -12.94 -6.46
CA LEU A 27 -1.97 -12.51 -7.76
C LEU A 27 -3.07 -11.46 -7.57
N PHE A 28 -2.86 -10.28 -8.12
CA PHE A 28 -3.86 -9.23 -8.25
C PHE A 28 -4.51 -9.34 -9.63
N ALA A 29 -5.79 -9.71 -9.67
CA ALA A 29 -6.50 -10.02 -10.91
C ALA A 29 -7.83 -9.26 -11.07
N LYS A 30 -8.17 -8.34 -10.15
CA LYS A 30 -9.40 -7.57 -10.22
C LYS A 30 -9.37 -6.61 -11.39
N ALA A 31 -10.19 -6.86 -12.38
CA ALA A 31 -10.29 -6.04 -13.59
C ALA A 31 -11.06 -4.74 -13.32
N ARG A 32 -10.65 -3.66 -14.01
CA ARG A 32 -11.39 -2.40 -14.07
C ARG A 32 -11.92 -2.19 -15.50
N PRO A 33 -13.03 -1.47 -15.68
CA PRO A 33 -13.42 -0.99 -17.00
C PRO A 33 -12.29 -0.17 -17.63
N CYS A 34 -12.25 -0.14 -18.95
CA CYS A 34 -11.25 0.65 -19.67
C CYS A 34 -11.34 2.13 -19.29
N PRO A 35 -10.24 2.77 -18.83
CA PRO A 35 -10.26 4.17 -18.42
C PRO A 35 -10.49 5.14 -19.59
N LEU A 36 -10.26 4.72 -20.85
CA LEU A 36 -10.41 5.56 -22.03
C LEU A 36 -11.82 5.48 -22.63
N CYS A 37 -12.41 4.29 -22.69
CA CYS A 37 -13.67 4.10 -23.42
C CYS A 37 -14.75 3.37 -22.59
N GLY A 38 -14.48 2.99 -21.35
CA GLY A 38 -15.40 2.19 -20.54
C GLY A 38 -15.57 0.74 -20.99
N GLY A 39 -14.91 0.32 -22.07
CA GLY A 39 -15.06 -0.99 -22.70
C GLY A 39 -14.61 -2.15 -21.81
N LYS A 40 -15.03 -3.37 -22.20
CA LYS A 40 -14.80 -4.59 -21.44
C LYS A 40 -13.33 -5.03 -21.46
N PRO A 41 -12.69 -5.26 -20.30
CA PRO A 41 -11.35 -5.80 -20.23
C PRO A 41 -11.33 -7.30 -20.55
N MET A 42 -10.41 -7.72 -21.42
CA MET A 42 -10.14 -9.13 -21.74
C MET A 42 -8.79 -9.53 -21.14
N PRO A 43 -8.66 -10.69 -20.49
CA PRO A 43 -7.39 -11.16 -19.96
C PRO A 43 -6.32 -11.18 -21.06
N TYR A 44 -5.12 -10.66 -20.73
CA TYR A 44 -4.00 -10.59 -21.66
C TYR A 44 -2.81 -11.39 -21.13
N ASP A 45 -2.14 -10.93 -20.10
CA ASP A 45 -1.01 -11.60 -19.48
C ASP A 45 -0.89 -11.27 -17.97
N THR A 46 0.19 -11.72 -17.36
CA THR A 46 0.49 -11.42 -15.95
C THR A 46 1.91 -10.90 -15.84
N LYS A 47 2.07 -9.75 -15.19
CA LYS A 47 3.36 -9.11 -14.94
C LYS A 47 3.77 -9.31 -13.49
N GLU A 48 5.01 -9.77 -13.27
CA GLU A 48 5.64 -9.79 -11.95
C GLU A 48 6.17 -8.39 -11.60
N LYS A 49 5.88 -7.95 -10.37
CA LYS A 49 6.39 -6.69 -9.80
C LYS A 49 7.02 -6.96 -8.43
N GLN A 50 8.20 -6.42 -8.19
CA GLN A 50 8.82 -6.44 -6.88
C GLN A 50 8.06 -5.48 -5.95
N TYR A 51 7.56 -6.00 -4.82
CA TYR A 51 6.88 -5.21 -3.81
C TYR A 51 7.88 -4.53 -2.87
N VAL A 52 8.86 -5.28 -2.38
CA VAL A 52 9.93 -4.82 -1.49
C VAL A 52 11.04 -5.87 -1.40
N ILE A 53 12.20 -5.50 -0.85
CA ILE A 53 13.24 -6.42 -0.42
C ILE A 53 13.27 -6.43 1.10
N LEU A 54 13.20 -7.62 1.69
CA LEU A 54 13.35 -7.84 3.13
C LEU A 54 14.78 -8.33 3.46
N ASN A 55 15.33 -7.82 4.55
CA ASN A 55 16.51 -8.38 5.20
C ASN A 55 16.06 -9.37 6.27
N THR A 56 16.27 -10.65 6.02
CA THR A 56 15.98 -11.74 6.96
C THR A 56 17.27 -12.29 7.54
N PRO A 57 17.23 -13.07 8.63
CA PRO A 57 18.43 -13.77 9.15
C PRO A 57 19.10 -14.68 8.13
N MET A 58 18.35 -15.15 7.13
CA MET A 58 18.85 -16.00 6.03
C MET A 58 19.36 -15.19 4.82
N GLY A 59 19.36 -13.84 4.90
CA GLY A 59 19.79 -12.95 3.83
C GLY A 59 18.66 -12.12 3.23
N LYS A 60 18.93 -11.48 2.09
CA LYS A 60 17.96 -10.64 1.39
C LYS A 60 16.90 -11.48 0.66
N LYS A 61 15.64 -11.26 0.95
CA LYS A 61 14.50 -11.90 0.29
C LYS A 61 13.71 -10.86 -0.52
N ARG A 62 13.58 -11.08 -1.83
CA ARG A 62 12.68 -10.28 -2.69
C ARG A 62 11.25 -10.76 -2.49
N ILE A 63 10.34 -9.83 -2.27
CA ILE A 63 8.91 -10.09 -2.20
C ILE A 63 8.30 -9.58 -3.51
N ASN A 64 7.79 -10.50 -4.30
CA ASN A 64 7.21 -10.23 -5.61
C ASN A 64 5.71 -10.52 -5.60
N VAL A 65 4.97 -9.73 -6.33
CA VAL A 65 3.52 -9.89 -6.55
C VAL A 65 3.25 -9.99 -8.04
N PHE A 66 2.14 -10.62 -8.39
CA PHE A 66 1.72 -10.81 -9.78
C PHE A 66 0.53 -9.91 -10.08
N ILE A 67 0.62 -9.10 -11.13
CA ILE A 67 -0.42 -8.18 -11.57
C ILE A 67 -0.96 -8.65 -12.92
N ARG A 68 -2.23 -9.01 -12.97
CA ARG A 68 -2.88 -9.36 -14.23
C ARG A 68 -3.08 -8.12 -15.08
N ARG A 69 -2.74 -8.25 -16.36
CA ARG A 69 -3.00 -7.22 -17.38
C ARG A 69 -4.14 -7.67 -18.28
N PHE A 70 -4.89 -6.70 -18.74
CA PHE A 70 -6.03 -6.87 -19.62
C PHE A 70 -5.86 -5.99 -20.84
N LYS A 71 -6.47 -6.39 -21.94
CA LYS A 71 -6.59 -5.59 -23.15
C LYS A 71 -8.04 -5.18 -23.34
N CYS A 72 -8.31 -3.91 -23.57
CA CYS A 72 -9.67 -3.46 -23.87
C CYS A 72 -10.14 -4.07 -25.19
N LYS A 73 -11.35 -4.65 -25.20
CA LYS A 73 -11.93 -5.23 -26.41
C LYS A 73 -12.23 -4.17 -27.46
N GLU A 74 -12.64 -2.97 -27.02
CA GLU A 74 -13.12 -1.90 -27.90
C GLU A 74 -11.96 -1.07 -28.49
N CYS A 75 -11.04 -0.56 -27.64
CA CYS A 75 -9.97 0.36 -28.07
C CYS A 75 -8.57 -0.26 -28.05
N GLY A 76 -8.41 -1.51 -27.64
CA GLY A 76 -7.13 -2.21 -27.61
C GLY A 76 -6.17 -1.75 -26.51
N THR A 77 -6.52 -0.77 -25.67
CA THR A 77 -5.66 -0.24 -24.61
C THR A 77 -5.33 -1.30 -23.58
N LEU A 78 -4.07 -1.29 -23.10
CA LEU A 78 -3.61 -2.16 -22.02
C LEU A 78 -4.06 -1.61 -20.67
N ILE A 79 -4.72 -2.45 -19.88
CA ILE A 79 -5.28 -2.13 -18.57
C ILE A 79 -4.60 -3.02 -17.53
N TYR A 80 -4.17 -2.42 -16.40
CA TYR A 80 -3.65 -3.19 -15.27
C TYR A 80 -4.78 -3.49 -14.29
N ALA A 81 -4.73 -4.66 -13.66
CA ALA A 81 -5.56 -4.97 -12.50
C ALA A 81 -5.34 -3.93 -11.40
N GLU A 82 -6.27 -3.85 -10.44
CA GLU A 82 -6.02 -3.09 -9.22
C GLU A 82 -4.77 -3.63 -8.53
N GLU A 83 -3.81 -2.77 -8.23
CA GLU A 83 -2.51 -3.16 -7.70
C GLU A 83 -2.13 -2.34 -6.45
N PRO A 84 -1.38 -2.92 -5.47
CA PRO A 84 -1.01 -2.23 -4.25
C PRO A 84 0.24 -1.34 -4.45
N PHE A 85 0.22 -0.51 -5.48
CA PHE A 85 1.27 0.44 -5.82
C PHE A 85 0.67 1.80 -6.13
N TYR A 86 1.38 2.86 -5.78
CA TYR A 86 1.09 4.17 -6.34
C TYR A 86 1.51 4.22 -7.81
N PRO A 87 0.87 5.06 -8.64
CA PRO A 87 1.30 5.28 -10.02
C PRO A 87 2.80 5.60 -10.08
N ASP A 88 3.48 5.03 -11.07
CA ASP A 88 4.91 5.25 -11.35
C ASP A 88 5.88 4.94 -10.20
N THR A 89 5.46 4.13 -9.23
CA THR A 89 6.32 3.71 -8.12
C THR A 89 6.85 2.29 -8.28
N ARG A 90 8.02 2.05 -7.66
CA ARG A 90 8.70 0.75 -7.67
C ARG A 90 8.47 -0.08 -6.41
N LEU A 91 8.06 0.57 -5.31
CA LEU A 91 7.79 -0.09 -4.04
C LEU A 91 6.29 -0.14 -3.79
N GLY A 92 5.86 -1.12 -3.00
CA GLY A 92 4.47 -1.23 -2.56
C GLY A 92 4.00 -0.01 -1.77
N SER A 93 2.73 0.36 -1.95
CA SER A 93 2.15 1.57 -1.36
C SER A 93 2.31 1.62 0.16
N ALA A 94 2.07 0.53 0.88
CA ALA A 94 2.24 0.52 2.34
C ALA A 94 3.69 0.75 2.80
N ILE A 95 4.68 0.35 1.99
CA ILE A 95 6.11 0.62 2.26
C ILE A 95 6.44 2.09 2.04
N ILE A 96 5.87 2.68 0.98
CA ILE A 96 6.02 4.11 0.69
C ILE A 96 5.35 4.95 1.79
N ASP A 97 4.13 4.56 2.21
CA ASP A 97 3.41 5.23 3.29
C ASP A 97 4.22 5.24 4.59
N LEU A 98 4.87 4.11 4.91
CA LEU A 98 5.75 4.02 6.08
C LEU A 98 6.94 4.98 5.94
N ALA A 99 7.61 5.00 4.78
CA ALA A 99 8.72 5.90 4.52
C ALA A 99 8.31 7.38 4.64
N VAL A 100 7.18 7.75 4.06
CA VAL A 100 6.63 9.12 4.12
C VAL A 100 6.26 9.48 5.54
N SER A 101 5.53 8.64 6.28
CA SER A 101 5.12 8.90 7.67
C SER A 101 6.32 9.11 8.59
N LEU A 102 7.32 8.24 8.52
CA LEU A 102 8.53 8.33 9.35
C LEU A 102 9.38 9.57 8.97
N SER A 103 9.47 9.92 7.69
CA SER A 103 10.27 11.06 7.22
C SER A 103 9.73 12.42 7.66
N ARG A 104 8.48 12.48 8.14
CA ARG A 104 7.90 13.70 8.72
C ARG A 104 8.43 14.01 10.12
N LEU A 105 8.89 12.99 10.85
CA LEU A 105 9.41 13.11 12.22
C LEU A 105 10.92 12.95 12.29
N HIS A 106 11.52 12.35 11.27
CA HIS A 106 12.93 11.97 11.24
C HIS A 106 13.62 12.45 9.96
N SER A 107 14.94 12.61 10.01
CA SER A 107 15.71 12.84 8.79
C SER A 107 15.63 11.62 7.87
N TYR A 108 15.80 11.81 6.57
CA TYR A 108 15.74 10.72 5.58
C TYR A 108 16.75 9.60 5.86
N SER A 109 17.93 9.92 6.39
CA SER A 109 18.92 8.92 6.80
C SER A 109 18.42 8.10 7.98
N HIS A 110 17.86 8.75 9.00
CA HIS A 110 17.33 8.06 10.18
C HIS A 110 16.09 7.25 9.84
N THR A 111 15.22 7.74 8.95
CA THR A 111 14.08 6.98 8.41
C THR A 111 14.56 5.69 7.74
N ALA A 112 15.58 5.75 6.88
CA ALA A 112 16.14 4.56 6.24
C ALA A 112 16.73 3.58 7.26
N GLU A 113 17.39 4.07 8.32
CA GLU A 113 17.90 3.25 9.42
C GLU A 113 16.75 2.55 10.19
N ILE A 114 15.65 3.25 10.49
CA ILE A 114 14.45 2.67 11.12
C ILE A 114 13.86 1.57 10.24
N MET A 115 13.65 1.85 8.96
CA MET A 115 13.09 0.87 8.03
C MET A 115 13.99 -0.36 7.89
N LYS A 116 15.31 -0.16 7.83
CA LYS A 116 16.29 -1.25 7.83
C LYS A 116 16.23 -2.08 9.11
N ALA A 117 16.05 -1.44 10.26
CA ALA A 117 15.87 -2.13 11.54
C ALA A 117 14.54 -2.91 11.62
N LEU A 118 13.51 -2.51 10.86
CA LEU A 118 12.27 -3.28 10.64
C LEU A 118 12.45 -4.43 9.62
N GLY A 119 13.64 -4.59 9.05
CA GLY A 119 13.92 -5.59 8.02
C GLY A 119 13.62 -5.13 6.59
N ILE A 120 13.25 -3.88 6.36
CA ILE A 120 12.90 -3.34 5.04
C ILE A 120 14.13 -2.68 4.42
N GLU A 121 14.56 -3.19 3.26
CA GLU A 121 15.70 -2.63 2.52
C GLU A 121 15.26 -1.39 1.74
N ILE A 122 15.72 -0.22 2.17
CA ILE A 122 15.49 1.05 1.49
C ILE A 122 16.68 1.99 1.77
N ASP A 123 17.06 2.76 0.79
CA ASP A 123 18.12 3.77 0.93
C ASP A 123 17.55 5.18 1.20
N ARG A 124 18.43 6.07 1.69
CA ARG A 124 18.11 7.46 1.99
C ARG A 124 17.58 8.22 0.76
N GLY A 125 18.13 7.95 -0.44
CA GLY A 125 17.73 8.62 -1.67
C GLY A 125 16.30 8.27 -2.04
N THR A 126 15.95 7.00 -1.94
CA THR A 126 14.60 6.48 -2.17
C THR A 126 13.60 7.07 -1.17
N VAL A 127 13.94 7.13 0.13
CA VAL A 127 13.10 7.78 1.15
C VAL A 127 12.86 9.24 0.80
N ARG A 128 13.93 10.00 0.44
CA ARG A 128 13.82 11.40 0.05
C ARG A 128 12.92 11.58 -1.18
N ASN A 129 13.07 10.73 -2.18
CA ASN A 129 12.28 10.83 -3.41
C ASN A 129 10.79 10.68 -3.12
N TYR A 130 10.39 9.68 -2.32
CA TYR A 130 8.98 9.50 -1.95
C TYR A 130 8.47 10.58 -0.99
N ALA A 131 9.28 11.06 -0.06
CA ALA A 131 8.92 12.14 0.84
C ALA A 131 8.66 13.49 0.13
N LEU A 132 9.31 13.71 -1.01
CA LEU A 132 9.16 14.91 -1.85
C LEU A 132 8.18 14.72 -3.00
N SER A 133 7.71 13.50 -3.25
CA SER A 133 6.71 13.22 -4.28
C SER A 133 5.35 13.77 -3.87
N ASN A 134 4.53 14.13 -4.86
CA ASN A 134 3.15 14.57 -4.64
C ASN A 134 2.22 13.37 -4.36
N LEU A 135 2.56 12.57 -3.34
CA LEU A 135 1.77 11.44 -2.89
C LEU A 135 0.81 11.86 -1.78
N PRO A 136 -0.34 11.16 -1.63
CA PRO A 136 -1.24 11.39 -0.51
C PRO A 136 -0.51 11.25 0.82
N ILE A 137 -0.82 12.13 1.78
CA ILE A 137 -0.29 12.01 3.13
C ILE A 137 -1.01 10.84 3.81
N PRO A 138 -0.30 9.76 4.20
CA PRO A 138 -0.93 8.61 4.79
C PRO A 138 -1.47 8.94 6.20
N GLN A 139 -2.66 8.44 6.51
CA GLN A 139 -3.15 8.43 7.88
C GLN A 139 -2.31 7.46 8.71
N ALA A 140 -1.82 7.90 9.86
CA ALA A 140 -0.94 7.11 10.70
C ALA A 140 -1.34 7.21 12.17
N ASN A 141 -1.09 6.13 12.91
CA ASN A 141 -1.25 6.03 14.34
C ASN A 141 0.11 5.93 15.03
N PHE A 142 0.19 6.40 16.26
CA PHE A 142 1.40 6.32 17.05
C PHE A 142 1.43 5.00 17.83
N LEU A 143 2.26 4.06 17.39
CA LEU A 143 2.40 2.73 17.99
C LEU A 143 3.89 2.40 18.18
N TYR A 144 4.25 1.79 19.29
CA TYR A 144 5.62 1.39 19.62
C TYR A 144 6.65 2.54 19.52
N GLY A 145 6.22 3.78 19.83
CA GLY A 145 7.09 4.95 19.72
C GLY A 145 7.34 5.48 18.30
N MET A 146 6.59 5.01 17.32
CA MET A 146 6.72 5.39 15.89
C MET A 146 5.37 5.74 15.28
N GLN A 147 5.36 6.60 14.28
CA GLN A 147 4.20 6.80 13.41
C GLN A 147 4.11 5.67 12.38
N LEU A 148 3.13 4.78 12.56
CA LEU A 148 2.85 3.70 11.63
C LEU A 148 1.60 4.02 10.83
N PRO A 149 1.65 4.04 9.48
CA PRO A 149 0.49 4.31 8.65
C PRO A 149 -0.52 3.17 8.73
N ASN A 150 -1.81 3.52 8.59
CA ASN A 150 -2.91 2.55 8.68
C ASN A 150 -2.79 1.43 7.63
N SER A 151 -2.32 1.76 6.42
CA SER A 151 -2.03 0.78 5.37
C SER A 151 -1.01 -0.27 5.81
N PHE A 152 0.05 0.18 6.50
CA PHE A 152 1.09 -0.71 7.03
C PHE A 152 0.60 -1.54 8.22
N ILE A 153 -0.14 -0.93 9.16
CA ILE A 153 -0.76 -1.63 10.29
C ILE A 153 -1.71 -2.71 9.78
N SER A 154 -2.57 -2.38 8.82
CA SER A 154 -3.50 -3.33 8.21
C SER A 154 -2.78 -4.49 7.54
N LEU A 155 -1.66 -4.23 6.87
CA LEU A 155 -0.84 -5.28 6.26
C LEU A 155 -0.32 -6.28 7.31
N MET A 156 0.11 -5.79 8.47
CA MET A 156 0.62 -6.62 9.56
C MET A 156 -0.49 -7.43 10.28
N THR A 157 -1.66 -6.82 10.50
CA THR A 157 -2.71 -7.44 11.33
C THR A 157 -3.51 -8.51 10.59
N LYS A 158 -3.55 -8.48 9.28
CA LYS A 158 -4.32 -9.44 8.47
C LYS A 158 -3.77 -10.86 8.52
N GLU A 159 -2.48 -11.02 8.67
CA GLU A 159 -1.86 -12.33 8.91
C GLU A 159 -2.26 -12.95 10.24
N ILE A 160 -2.56 -12.12 11.25
CA ILE A 160 -2.94 -12.60 12.60
C ILE A 160 -4.39 -13.06 12.63
N SER A 161 -5.25 -12.56 11.75
CA SER A 161 -6.70 -12.76 11.81
C SER A 161 -7.27 -13.68 10.73
N GLY A 162 -6.47 -14.13 9.76
CA GLY A 162 -6.94 -14.96 8.64
C GLY A 162 -6.68 -16.47 8.81
N PRO A 163 -7.48 -17.35 8.17
CA PRO A 163 -7.12 -18.76 8.06
C PRO A 163 -5.81 -18.88 7.31
N ARG A 164 -4.89 -19.70 7.84
CA ARG A 164 -3.55 -19.91 7.28
C ARG A 164 -3.63 -20.21 5.79
N GLY A 165 -3.16 -19.30 4.94
CA GLY A 165 -2.90 -19.56 3.52
C GLY A 165 -3.75 -18.80 2.49
N SER A 166 -4.63 -17.87 2.87
CA SER A 166 -5.39 -17.09 1.88
C SER A 166 -5.47 -15.60 2.24
N THR A 167 -4.36 -14.90 2.04
CA THR A 167 -4.45 -13.44 1.99
C THR A 167 -5.07 -13.07 0.65
N SER A 168 -6.38 -12.79 0.63
CA SER A 168 -7.05 -12.34 -0.58
C SER A 168 -6.44 -11.03 -1.08
N SER A 169 -6.25 -10.91 -2.39
CA SER A 169 -5.76 -9.68 -3.03
C SER A 169 -6.59 -8.45 -2.64
N ASP A 170 -7.92 -8.62 -2.47
CA ASP A 170 -8.85 -7.55 -2.09
C ASP A 170 -8.55 -7.00 -0.70
N VAL A 171 -8.11 -7.88 0.20
CA VAL A 171 -7.72 -7.55 1.57
C VAL A 171 -6.45 -6.68 1.56
N ILE A 172 -5.50 -6.99 0.70
CA ILE A 172 -4.25 -6.24 0.55
C ILE A 172 -4.52 -4.87 -0.10
N LEU A 173 -5.37 -4.84 -1.13
CA LEU A 173 -5.77 -3.60 -1.79
C LEU A 173 -6.49 -2.64 -0.82
N ALA A 174 -7.41 -3.16 -0.01
CA ALA A 174 -8.07 -2.37 1.03
C ALA A 174 -7.09 -1.84 2.09
N ALA A 175 -6.00 -2.58 2.38
CA ALA A 175 -4.94 -2.13 3.30
C ALA A 175 -4.02 -1.08 2.70
N SER A 176 -3.89 -1.04 1.38
CA SER A 176 -2.90 -0.18 0.70
C SER A 176 -3.22 1.33 0.75
N GLY A 177 -4.35 1.72 1.38
CA GLY A 177 -4.67 3.13 1.67
C GLY A 177 -4.93 4.01 0.44
N ASN A 178 -5.01 3.42 -0.76
CA ASN A 178 -5.34 4.17 -1.97
C ASN A 178 -6.86 4.45 -1.98
N PRO A 179 -7.30 5.71 -1.78
CA PRO A 179 -8.72 6.06 -1.68
C PRO A 179 -9.51 5.77 -2.95
N ASP A 180 -8.85 5.70 -4.11
CA ASP A 180 -9.49 5.34 -5.37
C ASP A 180 -9.77 3.84 -5.49
N LEU A 181 -9.15 3.01 -4.65
CA LEU A 181 -9.34 1.56 -4.60
C LEU A 181 -10.43 1.16 -3.62
N TYR A 182 -10.79 2.01 -2.67
CA TYR A 182 -11.86 1.77 -1.70
C TYR A 182 -13.18 2.37 -2.18
N LYS A 183 -13.72 1.89 -3.29
CA LYS A 183 -15.16 1.97 -3.51
C LYS A 183 -15.77 0.80 -2.75
N ALA A 184 -16.44 1.11 -1.62
CA ALA A 184 -17.29 0.15 -0.94
C ALA A 184 -18.14 -0.60 -1.97
N PRO A 185 -18.44 -1.90 -1.78
CA PRO A 185 -19.41 -2.59 -2.62
C PRO A 185 -20.67 -1.73 -2.61
N ALA A 186 -21.23 -1.50 -3.79
CA ALA A 186 -22.50 -0.80 -3.95
C ALA A 186 -23.62 -1.71 -3.42
N ASP A 187 -23.70 -1.85 -2.10
CA ASP A 187 -24.92 -2.31 -1.44
C ASP A 187 -25.92 -1.20 -1.59
N GLY A 188 -26.81 -1.40 -2.57
CA GLY A 188 -27.91 -0.50 -2.80
C GLY A 188 -28.74 -0.31 -1.54
N LYS A 189 -28.61 0.85 -0.94
CA LYS A 189 -29.56 1.61 -0.12
C LYS A 189 -28.79 2.46 0.89
N GLY A 190 -28.40 3.66 0.49
CA GLY A 190 -27.77 4.66 1.35
C GLY A 190 -27.87 6.03 0.70
N THR A 191 -29.06 6.55 0.66
CA THR A 191 -29.52 7.96 0.69
C THR A 191 -28.55 9.03 0.20
N SER A 192 -28.72 9.37 -1.08
CA SER A 192 -28.27 10.63 -1.70
C SER A 192 -28.90 11.90 -1.07
N ALA A 193 -29.61 11.79 0.06
CA ALA A 193 -30.32 12.89 0.72
C ALA A 193 -29.46 13.72 1.68
N GLU A 194 -28.40 13.16 2.26
CA GLU A 194 -27.58 13.90 3.24
C GLU A 194 -26.51 14.79 2.61
N PHE A 195 -26.01 14.44 1.43
CA PHE A 195 -24.98 15.24 0.75
C PHE A 195 -25.55 16.55 0.12
N GLN A 196 -26.86 16.60 -0.15
CA GLN A 196 -27.51 17.81 -0.67
C GLN A 196 -27.87 18.80 0.42
N LYS A 197 -28.03 18.37 1.68
CA LYS A 197 -28.37 19.26 2.80
C LYS A 197 -27.20 20.13 3.23
N GLN A 198 -25.95 19.63 3.13
CA GLN A 198 -24.76 20.42 3.48
C GLN A 198 -24.37 21.48 2.43
N LYS A 199 -24.78 21.33 1.17
CA LYS A 199 -24.51 22.34 0.13
C LYS A 199 -25.48 23.52 0.18
N LYS A 200 -26.68 23.35 0.76
CA LYS A 200 -27.66 24.44 0.89
C LYS A 200 -27.40 25.38 2.08
N LEU A 201 -26.69 24.91 3.12
CA LEU A 201 -26.38 25.73 4.30
C LEU A 201 -25.16 26.65 4.10
N LYS A 202 -24.35 26.46 3.06
CA LYS A 202 -23.19 27.32 2.75
C LYS A 202 -23.46 28.40 1.71
N LYS A 203 -24.73 28.57 1.26
CA LYS A 203 -25.13 29.62 0.30
C LYS A 203 -26.05 30.69 0.90
N SER A 204 -26.26 30.68 2.21
CA SER A 204 -27.06 31.70 2.91
C SER A 204 -26.32 32.20 4.16
N SER A 205 -25.09 32.64 3.98
CA SER A 205 -24.35 33.52 4.90
C SER A 205 -23.38 34.34 4.10
#